data_4484586e3290c49e773548dd42be1f1c
#
_entry.id   4484586e3290c49e773548dd42be1f1c
#
_cell.length_a   1.000
_cell.length_b   1.000
_cell.length_c   1.000
_cell.angle_alpha   90.00
_cell.angle_beta   90.00
_cell.angle_gamma   90.00
#
_symmetry.space_group_name_H-M   'P 1'
#
loop_
_entity.id
_entity.type
_entity.pdbx_description
1 polymer ?
#
loop_
_entity_poly.entity_id
_entity_poly.type
_entity_poly.pdbx_seq_one_letter_code
_entity_poly.pdbx_strand_id
1 'polypeptide(L)'
;MANQTFAYVTDPAFVYGQGADMHSLNVLAAEIERTDIPVLLVGESGTGKDVYARLIHRLSGRGEASLAKINCAALDAGQLLNEVRAAFQFAGDVAEGETRTVFLDGVHELDAACQRVLLSLLPDGECKNGSAKPTSRVVSSTSCNFEKEIEAGRFRLELYFRINGVILRLPPLRDRKEDIPDLLECFLVKHSNELKKNTPELSREARKLLFAYDWPGNIRELSLIHI
;
A
#
# COMPACT_ATOMS: atom_id res chain seq x y z
N MET A 1 4.56 7.69 -31.87
CA MET A 1 4.06 7.03 -30.65
C MET A 1 4.09 8.09 -29.56
N ALA A 2 2.93 8.52 -29.12
CA ALA A 2 2.79 9.71 -28.27
C ALA A 2 3.34 9.41 -26.86
N ASN A 3 4.29 10.24 -26.40
CA ASN A 3 4.66 10.35 -25.01
C ASN A 3 3.41 10.78 -24.22
N GLN A 4 2.69 9.85 -23.65
CA GLN A 4 1.72 10.16 -22.61
C GLN A 4 2.54 10.53 -21.37
N THR A 5 2.77 11.83 -21.22
CA THR A 5 3.22 12.41 -19.96
C THR A 5 2.07 12.19 -18.97
N PHE A 6 2.16 11.13 -18.17
CA PHE A 6 1.25 10.95 -17.05
C PHE A 6 1.40 12.17 -16.15
N ALA A 7 0.33 12.95 -16.00
CA ALA A 7 0.26 13.99 -14.99
C ALA A 7 0.24 13.25 -13.62
N TYR A 8 1.44 12.96 -13.10
CA TYR A 8 1.59 12.44 -11.75
C TYR A 8 0.92 13.45 -10.81
N VAL A 9 0.00 12.97 -9.99
CA VAL A 9 -0.51 13.77 -8.88
C VAL A 9 0.72 14.12 -8.06
N THR A 10 1.14 15.37 -8.10
CA THR A 10 2.31 15.85 -7.38
C THR A 10 2.01 15.84 -5.89
N ASP A 11 2.16 14.66 -5.28
CA ASP A 11 2.25 14.55 -3.84
C ASP A 11 3.70 14.85 -3.45
N PRO A 12 3.98 15.97 -2.78
CA PRO A 12 5.34 16.31 -2.37
C PRO A 12 5.95 15.29 -1.40
N ALA A 13 5.14 14.36 -0.87
CA ALA A 13 5.57 13.31 0.03
C ALA A 13 5.76 11.95 -0.68
N PHE A 14 5.50 11.84 -2.00
CA PHE A 14 5.60 10.58 -2.74
C PHE A 14 6.75 10.61 -3.75
N VAL A 15 7.73 9.73 -3.55
CA VAL A 15 8.82 9.50 -4.51
C VAL A 15 8.43 8.37 -5.44
N TYR A 16 8.22 8.70 -6.72
CA TYR A 16 7.72 7.73 -7.72
C TYR A 16 8.72 6.65 -8.13
N GLY A 17 10.00 6.78 -7.77
CA GLY A 17 11.07 5.89 -8.22
C GLY A 17 11.38 6.02 -9.73
N GLN A 18 12.65 5.87 -10.07
CA GLN A 18 13.15 6.06 -11.44
C GLN A 18 13.36 4.74 -12.19
N GLY A 19 13.42 3.61 -11.47
CA GLY A 19 13.66 2.29 -12.04
C GLY A 19 12.51 1.80 -12.94
N ALA A 20 12.84 0.95 -13.91
CA ALA A 20 11.85 0.39 -14.85
C ALA A 20 10.74 -0.38 -14.12
N ASP A 21 11.07 -1.09 -13.04
CA ASP A 21 10.09 -1.83 -12.23
C ASP A 21 9.14 -0.87 -11.52
N MET A 22 9.67 0.23 -10.96
CA MET A 22 8.85 1.25 -10.32
C MET A 22 7.96 1.99 -11.32
N HIS A 23 8.48 2.27 -12.51
CA HIS A 23 7.70 2.87 -13.58
C HIS A 23 6.52 1.95 -13.98
N SER A 24 6.76 0.66 -14.17
CA SER A 24 5.73 -0.33 -14.49
C SER A 24 4.66 -0.43 -13.40
N LEU A 25 5.07 -0.40 -12.12
CA LEU A 25 4.16 -0.37 -10.98
C LEU A 25 3.29 0.90 -10.95
N ASN A 26 3.88 2.05 -11.23
CA ASN A 26 3.17 3.33 -11.25
C ASN A 26 2.14 3.37 -12.40
N VAL A 27 2.50 2.86 -13.59
CA VAL A 27 1.57 2.72 -14.71
C VAL A 27 0.39 1.82 -14.34
N LEU A 28 0.67 0.64 -13.79
CA LEU A 28 -0.37 -0.30 -13.39
C LEU A 28 -1.27 0.28 -12.28
N ALA A 29 -0.69 1.00 -11.30
CA ALA A 29 -1.45 1.68 -10.27
C ALA A 29 -2.42 2.73 -10.86
N ALA A 30 -1.97 3.47 -11.89
CA ALA A 30 -2.80 4.44 -12.60
C ALA A 30 -3.91 3.75 -13.44
N GLU A 31 -3.62 2.64 -14.11
CA GLU A 31 -4.63 1.91 -14.90
C GLU A 31 -5.79 1.37 -14.05
N ILE A 32 -5.48 0.96 -12.81
CA ILE A 32 -6.48 0.41 -11.90
C ILE A 32 -7.18 1.48 -11.05
N GLU A 33 -6.84 2.76 -11.17
CA GLU A 33 -7.34 3.84 -10.30
C GLU A 33 -8.88 3.90 -10.23
N ARG A 34 -9.56 3.75 -11.37
CA ARG A 34 -11.01 3.88 -11.51
C ARG A 34 -11.78 2.58 -11.33
N THR A 35 -11.09 1.52 -10.93
CA THR A 35 -11.70 0.20 -10.73
C THR A 35 -11.93 -0.08 -9.23
N ASP A 36 -12.89 -0.97 -8.95
CA ASP A 36 -13.11 -1.50 -7.59
C ASP A 36 -12.40 -2.85 -7.37
N ILE A 37 -11.54 -3.24 -8.31
CA ILE A 37 -10.79 -4.51 -8.24
C ILE A 37 -9.93 -4.51 -6.97
N PRO A 38 -9.97 -5.58 -6.17
CA PRO A 38 -9.10 -5.73 -5.01
C PRO A 38 -7.63 -5.69 -5.40
N VAL A 39 -6.81 -4.99 -4.62
CA VAL A 39 -5.37 -4.86 -4.87
C VAL A 39 -4.58 -5.50 -3.74
N LEU A 40 -3.63 -6.35 -4.11
CA LEU A 40 -2.70 -6.98 -3.19
C LEU A 40 -1.29 -6.39 -3.36
N LEU A 41 -0.83 -5.65 -2.36
CA LEU A 41 0.53 -5.10 -2.29
C LEU A 41 1.46 -6.14 -1.65
N VAL A 42 2.43 -6.62 -2.42
CA VAL A 42 3.41 -7.61 -1.96
C VAL A 42 4.80 -6.98 -1.91
N GLY A 43 5.52 -7.19 -0.83
CA GLY A 43 6.89 -6.70 -0.69
C GLY A 43 7.38 -6.79 0.75
N GLU A 44 8.68 -6.75 0.94
CA GLU A 44 9.31 -6.79 2.26
C GLU A 44 8.80 -5.69 3.19
N SER A 45 9.02 -5.85 4.49
CA SER A 45 8.71 -4.78 5.45
C SER A 45 9.50 -3.51 5.09
N GLY A 46 8.86 -2.36 5.20
CA GLY A 46 9.50 -1.07 4.92
C GLY A 46 9.64 -0.68 3.45
N THR A 47 9.13 -1.46 2.48
CA THR A 47 9.21 -1.15 1.04
C THR A 47 8.27 -0.03 0.58
N GLY A 48 7.39 0.47 1.44
CA GLY A 48 6.46 1.56 1.12
C GLY A 48 5.06 1.11 0.73
N LYS A 49 4.62 -0.10 1.09
CA LYS A 49 3.26 -0.61 0.80
C LYS A 49 2.15 0.35 1.29
N ASP A 50 2.30 0.93 2.48
CA ASP A 50 1.36 1.92 3.03
C ASP A 50 1.26 3.17 2.15
N VAL A 51 2.41 3.64 1.65
CA VAL A 51 2.48 4.81 0.76
C VAL A 51 1.78 4.50 -0.58
N TYR A 52 1.99 3.30 -1.12
CA TYR A 52 1.30 2.85 -2.33
C TYR A 52 -0.21 2.67 -2.15
N ALA A 53 -0.66 2.18 -1.00
CA ALA A 53 -2.10 2.11 -0.70
C ALA A 53 -2.74 3.50 -0.71
N ARG A 54 -2.07 4.51 -0.13
CA ARG A 54 -2.50 5.92 -0.18
C ARG A 54 -2.47 6.48 -1.60
N LEU A 55 -1.43 6.19 -2.38
CA LEU A 55 -1.33 6.60 -3.77
C LEU A 55 -2.52 6.08 -4.58
N ILE A 56 -2.80 4.77 -4.51
CA ILE A 56 -3.92 4.14 -5.22
C ILE A 56 -5.26 4.77 -4.80
N HIS A 57 -5.42 5.06 -3.52
CA HIS A 57 -6.61 5.73 -3.00
C HIS A 57 -6.76 7.14 -3.58
N ARG A 58 -5.69 7.96 -3.57
CA ARG A 58 -5.70 9.32 -4.14
C ARG A 58 -5.96 9.34 -5.64
N LEU A 59 -5.28 8.47 -6.40
CA LEU A 59 -5.49 8.34 -7.84
C LEU A 59 -6.95 8.03 -8.17
N SER A 60 -7.64 7.29 -7.32
CA SER A 60 -9.06 6.95 -7.54
C SER A 60 -10.03 8.13 -7.36
N GLY A 61 -9.55 9.30 -6.97
CA GLY A 61 -10.39 10.49 -6.76
C GLY A 61 -11.35 10.41 -5.57
N ARG A 62 -11.12 9.46 -4.66
CA ARG A 62 -12.04 9.16 -3.53
C ARG A 62 -11.86 10.02 -2.30
N GLY A 63 -11.07 11.06 -2.34
CA GLY A 63 -10.84 11.99 -1.23
C GLY A 63 -10.06 11.40 -0.02
N GLU A 64 -9.33 12.24 0.72
CA GLU A 64 -8.47 11.77 1.82
C GLU A 64 -9.25 11.19 3.03
N ALA A 65 -10.46 11.66 3.27
CA ALA A 65 -11.29 11.27 4.44
C ALA A 65 -11.87 9.85 4.34
N SER A 66 -11.75 9.19 3.18
CA SER A 66 -12.42 7.89 2.93
C SER A 66 -11.47 6.69 2.96
N LEU A 67 -10.17 6.85 3.31
CA LEU A 67 -9.22 5.73 3.50
C LEU A 67 -9.28 5.20 4.93
N ALA A 68 -9.84 4.00 5.11
CA ALA A 68 -9.82 3.30 6.38
C ALA A 68 -8.64 2.30 6.42
N LYS A 69 -7.67 2.52 7.31
CA LYS A 69 -6.55 1.61 7.51
C LYS A 69 -6.80 0.71 8.70
N ILE A 70 -6.70 -0.61 8.49
CA ILE A 70 -6.82 -1.65 9.52
C ILE A 70 -5.49 -2.40 9.60
N ASN A 71 -4.85 -2.37 10.78
CA ASN A 71 -3.62 -3.13 11.03
C ASN A 71 -3.98 -4.55 11.49
N CYS A 72 -3.72 -5.54 10.66
CA CYS A 72 -4.08 -6.93 10.91
C CYS A 72 -3.23 -7.64 11.96
N ALA A 73 -2.05 -7.10 12.32
CA ALA A 73 -1.08 -7.76 13.20
C ALA A 73 -1.51 -7.87 14.66
N ALA A 74 -2.44 -7.03 15.12
CA ALA A 74 -2.75 -6.87 16.55
C ALA A 74 -4.21 -7.11 16.90
N LEU A 75 -5.03 -7.63 15.97
CA LEU A 75 -6.47 -7.74 16.15
C LEU A 75 -6.89 -9.19 16.43
N ASP A 76 -7.74 -9.36 17.41
CA ASP A 76 -8.55 -10.58 17.54
C ASP A 76 -9.76 -10.56 16.57
N ALA A 77 -10.46 -11.70 16.46
CA ALA A 77 -11.57 -11.85 15.53
C ALA A 77 -12.74 -10.89 15.81
N GLY A 78 -12.98 -10.55 17.08
CA GLY A 78 -14.04 -9.61 17.49
C GLY A 78 -13.68 -8.17 17.14
N GLN A 79 -12.46 -7.76 17.41
CA GLN A 79 -11.91 -6.45 17.04
C GLN A 79 -11.90 -6.27 15.53
N LEU A 80 -11.38 -7.26 14.78
CA LEU A 80 -11.37 -7.24 13.32
C LEU A 80 -12.79 -7.10 12.75
N LEU A 81 -13.74 -7.86 13.29
CA LEU A 81 -15.15 -7.77 12.88
C LEU A 81 -15.69 -6.35 13.02
N ASN A 82 -15.42 -5.71 14.16
CA ASN A 82 -15.90 -4.37 14.45
C ASN A 82 -15.24 -3.32 13.56
N GLU A 83 -13.90 -3.38 13.40
CA GLU A 83 -13.16 -2.43 12.56
C GLU A 83 -13.54 -2.54 11.08
N VAL A 84 -13.61 -3.77 10.55
CA VAL A 84 -14.00 -4.00 9.16
C VAL A 84 -15.43 -3.58 8.92
N ARG A 85 -16.37 -3.92 9.81
CA ARG A 85 -17.76 -3.44 9.71
C ARG A 85 -17.84 -1.93 9.76
N ALA A 86 -17.16 -1.27 10.68
CA ALA A 86 -17.13 0.18 10.74
C ALA A 86 -16.59 0.78 9.44
N ALA A 87 -15.49 0.23 8.90
CA ALA A 87 -14.93 0.68 7.63
C ALA A 87 -15.90 0.54 6.45
N PHE A 88 -16.71 -0.52 6.41
CA PHE A 88 -17.71 -0.75 5.37
C PHE A 88 -19.05 -0.05 5.66
N GLN A 89 -19.49 0.07 6.93
CA GLN A 89 -20.79 0.66 7.32
C GLN A 89 -20.79 2.18 7.24
N PHE A 90 -19.65 2.83 7.45
CA PHE A 90 -19.52 4.26 7.16
C PHE A 90 -19.84 4.61 5.69
N ALA A 91 -19.99 3.59 4.84
CA ALA A 91 -20.46 3.77 3.47
C ALA A 91 -21.93 4.20 3.35
N GLY A 92 -22.73 4.10 4.42
CA GLY A 92 -24.15 4.54 4.42
C GLY A 92 -24.35 6.05 4.43
N ASP A 93 -23.34 6.82 4.88
CA ASP A 93 -23.39 8.29 4.97
C ASP A 93 -22.63 9.00 3.83
N VAL A 94 -22.14 8.25 2.85
CA VAL A 94 -21.41 8.79 1.70
C VAL A 94 -22.39 9.17 0.60
N ALA A 95 -22.20 10.33 -0.01
CA ALA A 95 -23.03 10.79 -1.12
C ALA A 95 -23.09 9.73 -2.24
N GLU A 96 -24.22 9.59 -2.92
CA GLU A 96 -24.39 8.61 -4.01
C GLU A 96 -23.25 8.73 -5.03
N GLY A 97 -22.46 7.66 -5.15
CA GLY A 97 -21.33 7.58 -6.08
C GLY A 97 -19.93 7.64 -5.47
N GLU A 98 -19.79 7.94 -4.17
CA GLU A 98 -18.49 7.89 -3.50
C GLU A 98 -18.20 6.46 -2.98
N THR A 99 -17.09 5.90 -3.40
CA THR A 99 -16.60 4.61 -2.90
C THR A 99 -15.44 4.84 -1.95
N ARG A 100 -15.40 4.12 -0.83
CA ARG A 100 -14.30 4.17 0.14
C ARG A 100 -13.19 3.18 -0.22
N THR A 101 -12.02 3.39 0.34
CA THR A 101 -10.95 2.41 0.30
C THR A 101 -10.69 1.86 1.69
N VAL A 102 -10.72 0.53 1.82
CA VAL A 102 -10.32 -0.18 3.04
C VAL A 102 -8.94 -0.77 2.81
N PHE A 103 -7.97 -0.36 3.59
CA PHE A 103 -6.60 -0.86 3.53
C PHE A 103 -6.33 -1.82 4.68
N LEU A 104 -6.15 -3.11 4.35
CA LEU A 104 -5.81 -4.18 5.27
C LEU A 104 -4.29 -4.36 5.30
N ASP A 105 -3.63 -3.83 6.32
CA ASP A 105 -2.17 -3.87 6.43
C ASP A 105 -1.71 -5.12 7.16
N GLY A 106 -0.92 -5.98 6.49
CA GLY A 106 -0.37 -7.20 7.05
C GLY A 106 -1.35 -8.37 7.12
N VAL A 107 -2.17 -8.62 6.08
CA VAL A 107 -3.21 -9.68 6.10
C VAL A 107 -2.68 -11.09 6.36
N HIS A 108 -1.39 -11.35 6.15
CA HIS A 108 -0.75 -12.63 6.44
C HIS A 108 -0.62 -12.90 7.94
N GLU A 109 -0.78 -11.90 8.79
CA GLU A 109 -0.69 -12.01 10.25
C GLU A 109 -2.03 -12.42 10.90
N LEU A 110 -3.11 -12.47 10.10
CA LEU A 110 -4.42 -12.90 10.58
C LEU A 110 -4.43 -14.38 10.94
N ASP A 111 -4.89 -14.71 12.14
CA ASP A 111 -5.16 -16.09 12.54
C ASP A 111 -6.35 -16.71 11.78
N ALA A 112 -6.57 -18.01 11.94
CA ALA A 112 -7.62 -18.73 11.23
C ALA A 112 -9.05 -18.24 11.57
N ALA A 113 -9.27 -17.65 12.76
CA ALA A 113 -10.56 -17.08 13.15
C ALA A 113 -10.79 -15.73 12.45
N CYS A 114 -9.77 -14.88 12.46
CA CYS A 114 -9.78 -13.58 11.76
C CYS A 114 -9.97 -13.76 10.25
N GLN A 115 -9.29 -14.74 9.62
CA GLN A 115 -9.45 -15.04 8.21
C GLN A 115 -10.89 -15.43 7.85
N ARG A 116 -11.58 -16.24 8.71
CA ARG A 116 -13.00 -16.57 8.51
C ARG A 116 -13.91 -15.35 8.61
N VAL A 117 -13.66 -14.49 9.61
CA VAL A 117 -14.40 -13.25 9.79
C VAL A 117 -14.22 -12.34 8.58
N LEU A 118 -12.99 -12.11 8.16
CA LEU A 118 -12.71 -11.27 7.00
C LEU A 118 -13.37 -11.82 5.73
N LEU A 119 -13.28 -13.12 5.48
CA LEU A 119 -13.91 -13.77 4.33
C LEU A 119 -15.43 -13.56 4.30
N SER A 120 -16.10 -13.56 5.45
CA SER A 120 -17.55 -13.35 5.55
C SER A 120 -17.98 -11.89 5.31
N LEU A 121 -17.05 -10.94 5.44
CA LEU A 121 -17.33 -9.50 5.31
C LEU A 121 -16.96 -8.95 3.93
N LEU A 122 -15.99 -9.58 3.25
CA LEU A 122 -15.57 -9.13 1.93
C LEU A 122 -16.66 -9.40 0.88
N PRO A 123 -16.88 -8.46 -0.07
CA PRO A 123 -17.84 -8.65 -1.16
C PRO A 123 -17.57 -9.92 -1.97
N ASP A 124 -18.61 -10.65 -2.37
CA ASP A 124 -18.49 -11.92 -3.11
C ASP A 124 -18.05 -11.80 -4.57
N GLY A 125 -17.71 -10.59 -5.04
CA GLY A 125 -17.33 -10.37 -6.44
C GLY A 125 -18.46 -10.61 -7.45
N GLU A 126 -19.51 -11.33 -7.08
CA GLU A 126 -20.71 -11.49 -7.89
C GLU A 126 -21.68 -10.34 -7.60
N CYS A 127 -21.88 -9.45 -8.56
CA CYS A 127 -23.04 -8.55 -8.55
C CYS A 127 -24.30 -9.43 -8.66
N LYS A 128 -24.81 -9.93 -7.55
CA LYS A 128 -26.14 -10.56 -7.49
C LYS A 128 -27.14 -9.49 -7.88
N ASN A 129 -27.71 -9.67 -9.07
CA ASN A 129 -28.87 -8.99 -9.64
C ASN A 129 -29.42 -7.81 -8.80
N GLY A 130 -29.04 -6.58 -9.17
CA GLY A 130 -29.69 -5.37 -8.66
C GLY A 130 -29.25 -4.85 -7.28
N SER A 131 -28.31 -5.50 -6.61
CA SER A 131 -27.72 -4.97 -5.37
C SER A 131 -26.73 -3.86 -5.71
N ALA A 132 -26.74 -2.79 -4.93
CA ALA A 132 -25.84 -1.65 -5.07
C ALA A 132 -24.37 -2.14 -5.22
N LYS A 133 -23.62 -1.49 -6.12
CA LYS A 133 -22.18 -1.76 -6.29
C LYS A 133 -21.49 -1.76 -4.93
N PRO A 134 -20.46 -2.61 -4.72
CA PRO A 134 -19.71 -2.55 -3.49
C PRO A 134 -19.19 -1.13 -3.29
N THR A 135 -19.62 -0.52 -2.18
CA THR A 135 -19.29 0.87 -1.85
C THR A 135 -17.88 1.06 -1.35
N SER A 136 -17.04 0.00 -1.36
CA SER A 136 -15.69 0.05 -0.83
C SER A 136 -14.72 -0.80 -1.65
N ARG A 137 -13.59 -0.22 -2.00
CA ARG A 137 -12.45 -0.92 -2.60
C ARG A 137 -11.55 -1.50 -1.51
N VAL A 138 -11.09 -2.72 -1.70
CA VAL A 138 -10.15 -3.37 -0.78
C VAL A 138 -8.73 -3.29 -1.33
N VAL A 139 -7.81 -2.77 -0.52
CA VAL A 139 -6.37 -2.84 -0.74
C VAL A 139 -5.78 -3.65 0.41
N SER A 140 -4.99 -4.66 0.12
CA SER A 140 -4.37 -5.51 1.14
C SER A 140 -2.86 -5.47 1.02
N SER A 141 -2.12 -5.66 2.11
CA SER A 141 -0.67 -5.77 2.08
C SER A 141 -0.16 -7.04 2.72
N THR A 142 0.96 -7.56 2.19
CA THR A 142 1.68 -8.70 2.76
C THR A 142 3.19 -8.56 2.57
N SER A 143 3.95 -9.14 3.51
CA SER A 143 5.39 -9.35 3.36
C SER A 143 5.77 -10.80 3.12
N CYS A 144 4.79 -11.71 3.14
CA CYS A 144 4.98 -13.16 2.98
C CYS A 144 4.64 -13.63 1.56
N ASN A 145 5.15 -14.80 1.21
CA ASN A 145 4.73 -15.52 0.02
C ASN A 145 3.47 -16.33 0.35
N PHE A 146 2.32 -15.92 -0.18
CA PHE A 146 1.05 -16.60 0.06
C PHE A 146 1.00 -18.05 -0.44
N GLU A 147 1.71 -18.41 -1.51
CA GLU A 147 1.75 -19.78 -2.00
C GLU A 147 2.24 -20.73 -0.90
N LYS A 148 3.34 -20.34 -0.24
CA LYS A 148 3.90 -21.11 0.89
C LYS A 148 2.99 -21.11 2.11
N GLU A 149 2.30 -20.02 2.39
CA GLU A 149 1.37 -19.92 3.52
C GLU A 149 0.11 -20.77 3.30
N ILE A 150 -0.38 -20.83 2.06
CA ILE A 150 -1.52 -21.67 1.65
C ILE A 150 -1.14 -23.15 1.68
N GLU A 151 0.01 -23.53 1.11
CA GLU A 151 0.52 -24.91 1.13
C GLU A 151 0.70 -25.42 2.56
N ALA A 152 1.16 -24.55 3.46
CA ALA A 152 1.33 -24.86 4.88
C ALA A 152 0.02 -24.83 5.68
N GLY A 153 -1.12 -24.52 5.07
CA GLY A 153 -2.42 -24.42 5.72
C GLY A 153 -2.58 -23.24 6.68
N ARG A 154 -1.66 -22.26 6.65
CA ARG A 154 -1.71 -21.07 7.49
C ARG A 154 -2.58 -19.96 6.91
N PHE A 155 -2.79 -19.95 5.59
CA PHE A 155 -3.65 -18.99 4.94
C PHE A 155 -4.70 -19.68 4.05
N ARG A 156 -5.94 -19.20 4.09
CA ARG A 156 -7.06 -19.81 3.34
C ARG A 156 -7.00 -19.41 1.88
N LEU A 157 -7.09 -20.38 0.99
CA LEU A 157 -7.10 -20.17 -0.46
C LEU A 157 -8.28 -19.30 -0.91
N GLU A 158 -9.45 -19.47 -0.29
CA GLU A 158 -10.66 -18.70 -0.60
C GLU A 158 -10.46 -17.22 -0.29
N LEU A 159 -9.82 -16.90 0.85
CA LEU A 159 -9.53 -15.50 1.22
C LEU A 159 -8.49 -14.90 0.27
N TYR A 160 -7.47 -15.68 -0.09
CA TYR A 160 -6.48 -15.24 -1.09
C TYR A 160 -7.13 -14.81 -2.39
N PHE A 161 -8.02 -15.63 -2.97
CA PHE A 161 -8.73 -15.26 -4.21
C PHE A 161 -9.64 -14.04 -4.05
N ARG A 162 -10.13 -13.78 -2.85
CA ARG A 162 -10.99 -12.63 -2.57
C ARG A 162 -10.23 -11.30 -2.55
N ILE A 163 -8.97 -11.32 -2.07
CA ILE A 163 -8.12 -10.12 -1.95
C ILE A 163 -7.14 -9.96 -3.12
N ASN A 164 -6.97 -10.96 -3.95
CA ASN A 164 -6.01 -11.01 -5.05
C ASN A 164 -6.69 -10.76 -6.40
N GLY A 165 -7.12 -9.52 -6.65
CA GLY A 165 -7.58 -9.11 -7.97
C GLY A 165 -6.43 -8.67 -8.87
N VAL A 166 -5.61 -7.72 -8.37
CA VAL A 166 -4.37 -7.27 -9.03
C VAL A 166 -3.24 -7.30 -8.00
N ILE A 167 -2.09 -7.85 -8.38
CA ILE A 167 -0.89 -7.89 -7.54
C ILE A 167 0.09 -6.78 -7.95
N LEU A 168 0.47 -5.94 -7.00
CA LEU A 168 1.55 -4.97 -7.12
C LEU A 168 2.73 -5.43 -6.25
N ARG A 169 3.84 -5.81 -6.89
CA ARG A 169 5.05 -6.29 -6.21
C ARG A 169 6.05 -5.15 -6.05
N LEU A 170 6.20 -4.65 -4.82
CA LEU A 170 7.15 -3.59 -4.51
C LEU A 170 8.54 -4.21 -4.28
N PRO A 171 9.53 -3.88 -5.13
CA PRO A 171 10.89 -4.39 -4.96
C PRO A 171 11.53 -3.86 -3.68
N PRO A 172 12.42 -4.61 -3.04
CA PRO A 172 13.21 -4.11 -1.92
C PRO A 172 14.17 -3.01 -2.38
N LEU A 173 14.59 -2.14 -1.45
CA LEU A 173 15.40 -0.96 -1.78
C LEU A 173 16.75 -1.31 -2.41
N ARG A 174 17.34 -2.45 -2.06
CA ARG A 174 18.59 -2.96 -2.66
C ARG A 174 18.48 -3.25 -4.16
N ASP A 175 17.29 -3.54 -4.66
CA ASP A 175 17.01 -3.83 -6.07
C ASP A 175 16.56 -2.57 -6.87
N ARG A 176 16.44 -1.42 -6.19
CA ARG A 176 16.14 -0.09 -6.77
C ARG A 176 16.98 1.02 -6.16
N LYS A 177 18.28 0.80 -6.12
CA LYS A 177 19.24 1.74 -5.49
C LYS A 177 19.27 3.11 -6.18
N GLU A 178 18.83 3.20 -7.42
CA GLU A 178 18.62 4.47 -8.16
C GLU A 178 17.60 5.40 -7.50
N ASP A 179 16.68 4.88 -6.69
CA ASP A 179 15.69 5.69 -5.97
C ASP A 179 16.24 6.31 -4.67
N ILE A 180 17.40 5.81 -4.18
CA ILE A 180 17.99 6.26 -2.91
C ILE A 180 18.24 7.77 -2.87
N PRO A 181 18.80 8.43 -3.92
CA PRO A 181 19.02 9.87 -3.88
C PRO A 181 17.77 10.67 -3.62
N ASP A 182 16.71 10.39 -4.36
CA ASP A 182 15.44 11.13 -4.29
C ASP A 182 14.74 10.89 -2.95
N LEU A 183 14.79 9.64 -2.45
CA LEU A 183 14.27 9.29 -1.12
C LEU A 183 15.04 10.03 -0.02
N LEU A 184 16.37 10.07 -0.10
CA LEU A 184 17.22 10.79 0.85
C LEU A 184 16.91 12.28 0.85
N GLU A 185 16.83 12.90 -0.33
CA GLU A 185 16.51 14.31 -0.45
C GLU A 185 15.15 14.62 0.20
N CYS A 186 14.14 13.80 -0.10
CA CYS A 186 12.80 13.91 0.50
C CYS A 186 12.86 13.84 2.04
N PHE A 187 13.58 12.86 2.61
CA PHE A 187 13.68 12.72 4.07
C PHE A 187 14.51 13.83 4.71
N LEU A 188 15.61 14.25 4.08
CA LEU A 188 16.43 15.36 4.57
C LEU A 188 15.64 16.66 4.64
N VAL A 189 14.90 17.00 3.59
CA VAL A 189 14.04 18.17 3.56
C VAL A 189 12.96 18.08 4.63
N LYS A 190 12.29 16.94 4.74
CA LYS A 190 11.25 16.71 5.76
C LYS A 190 11.78 16.92 7.17
N HIS A 191 12.86 16.25 7.55
CA HIS A 191 13.43 16.34 8.90
C HIS A 191 14.04 17.72 9.19
N SER A 192 14.63 18.35 8.19
CA SER A 192 15.14 19.71 8.35
C SER A 192 14.02 20.70 8.66
N ASN A 193 12.89 20.59 7.98
CA ASN A 193 11.71 21.41 8.26
C ASN A 193 11.14 21.16 9.65
N GLU A 194 11.03 19.89 10.07
CA GLU A 194 10.57 19.51 11.42
C GLU A 194 11.48 20.08 12.50
N LEU A 195 12.81 20.06 12.28
CA LEU A 195 13.83 20.57 13.21
C LEU A 195 14.08 22.07 13.08
N LYS A 196 13.48 22.74 12.09
CA LYS A 196 13.72 24.15 11.74
C LYS A 196 15.20 24.46 11.50
N LYS A 197 15.90 23.55 10.82
CA LYS A 197 17.32 23.66 10.43
C LYS A 197 17.46 23.70 8.92
N ASN A 198 18.61 24.16 8.46
CA ASN A 198 18.96 24.07 7.05
C ASN A 198 19.14 22.59 6.65
N THR A 199 18.70 22.23 5.43
CA THR A 199 18.92 20.90 4.90
C THR A 199 20.41 20.64 4.72
N PRO A 200 20.98 19.60 5.37
CA PRO A 200 22.41 19.32 5.27
C PRO A 200 22.76 18.73 3.90
N GLU A 201 23.95 19.02 3.44
CA GLU A 201 24.53 18.37 2.26
C GLU A 201 25.25 17.09 2.64
N LEU A 202 24.99 16.01 1.90
CA LEU A 202 25.69 14.74 2.09
C LEU A 202 27.08 14.80 1.43
N SER A 203 28.13 14.43 2.17
CA SER A 203 29.47 14.27 1.60
C SER A 203 29.47 13.15 0.54
N ARG A 204 30.49 13.18 -0.32
CA ARG A 204 30.66 12.17 -1.37
C ARG A 204 30.90 10.76 -0.78
N GLU A 205 31.59 10.71 0.34
CA GLU A 205 31.88 9.47 1.09
C GLU A 205 30.60 8.92 1.71
N ALA A 206 29.79 9.76 2.35
CA ALA A 206 28.50 9.37 2.92
C ALA A 206 27.57 8.80 1.84
N ARG A 207 27.46 9.46 0.68
CA ARG A 207 26.67 8.95 -0.45
C ARG A 207 27.12 7.56 -0.89
N LYS A 208 28.45 7.32 -1.02
CA LYS A 208 28.97 6.00 -1.40
C LYS A 208 28.58 4.91 -0.39
N LEU A 209 28.65 5.19 0.91
CA LEU A 209 28.26 4.24 1.95
C LEU A 209 26.77 3.92 1.90
N LEU A 210 25.92 4.94 1.72
CA LEU A 210 24.48 4.77 1.62
C LEU A 210 24.07 3.92 0.40
N PHE A 211 24.78 4.07 -0.73
CA PHE A 211 24.58 3.24 -1.93
C PHE A 211 25.10 1.81 -1.80
N ALA A 212 26.15 1.60 -1.03
CA ALA A 212 26.75 0.27 -0.84
C ALA A 212 25.92 -0.60 0.11
N TYR A 213 25.14 0.00 1.01
CA TYR A 213 24.37 -0.71 2.01
C TYR A 213 23.12 -1.37 1.40
N ASP A 214 22.70 -2.51 1.93
CA ASP A 214 21.59 -3.31 1.37
C ASP A 214 20.21 -3.00 1.94
N TRP A 215 20.14 -2.15 2.96
CA TRP A 215 18.89 -1.66 3.53
C TRP A 215 17.90 -2.77 3.92
N PRO A 216 18.21 -3.65 4.87
CA PRO A 216 17.33 -4.75 5.27
C PRO A 216 15.95 -4.27 5.78
N GLY A 217 15.88 -3.07 6.35
CA GLY A 217 14.63 -2.40 6.72
C GLY A 217 14.05 -1.50 5.63
N ASN A 218 14.61 -1.54 4.41
CA ASN A 218 14.15 -0.80 3.23
C ASN A 218 14.00 0.72 3.49
N ILE A 219 12.95 1.33 2.93
CA ILE A 219 12.69 2.77 3.07
C ILE A 219 12.43 3.15 4.52
N ARG A 220 11.86 2.25 5.33
CA ARG A 220 11.63 2.54 6.75
C ARG A 220 12.96 2.75 7.48
N GLU A 221 13.96 1.93 7.24
CA GLU A 221 15.30 2.10 7.80
C GLU A 221 15.98 3.36 7.26
N LEU A 222 15.88 3.60 5.95
CA LEU A 222 16.41 4.80 5.32
C LEU A 222 15.80 6.08 5.94
N SER A 223 14.51 6.08 6.28
CA SER A 223 13.82 7.21 6.89
C SER A 223 14.27 7.53 8.32
N LEU A 224 14.96 6.60 8.98
CA LEU A 224 15.47 6.76 10.35
C LEU A 224 16.89 7.34 10.40
N ILE A 225 17.48 7.67 9.25
CA ILE A 225 18.77 8.37 9.24
C ILE A 225 18.57 9.74 9.86
N HIS A 226 18.90 9.84 11.15
CA HIS A 226 19.02 11.10 11.86
C HIS A 226 20.41 11.67 11.58
N ILE A 227 20.42 12.78 10.93
CA ILE A 227 21.64 13.52 10.60
C ILE A 227 21.87 14.60 11.65
#